data_499f1fcc166efb55716d70af03d90277
#
_entry.id   499f1fcc166efb55716d70af03d90277
#
_cell.length_a   1.000
_cell.length_b   1.000
_cell.length_c   1.000
_cell.angle_alpha   90.00
_cell.angle_beta   90.00
_cell.angle_gamma   90.00
#
_symmetry.space_group_name_H-M   'P 1'
#
loop_
_entity.id
_entity.type
_entity.pdbx_description
1 polymer ?
#
loop_
_entity_poly.entity_id
_entity_poly.type
_entity_poly.pdbx_seq_one_letter_code
_entity_poly.pdbx_strand_id
1 'polypeptide(L)'
;MPKTQSQPKNWQEMKLGEIAQDIRELYEPTKKEEKPYIGLEHIEQQTLQLSGIGRSSETQSTKKVFNAGDILFGTLRSYFRKVTMPKFDGVCSTDIAVIRPTEKGNGNFVKYFIANQEFIDHASNISSGTRMPRANWKILKDQVWLFPKLTEQKGIGDVLVAYDDLIENNTR
;
A
#
# COMPACT_ATOMS: atom_id res chain seq x y z
N MET A 1 -13.56 7.17 -28.28
CA MET A 1 -12.67 5.98 -28.39
C MET A 1 -11.50 6.19 -27.46
N PRO A 2 -11.22 5.31 -26.50
CA PRO A 2 -10.01 5.46 -25.70
C PRO A 2 -8.82 5.27 -26.61
N LYS A 3 -7.87 6.22 -26.57
CA LYS A 3 -6.60 6.11 -27.25
C LYS A 3 -5.92 4.87 -26.72
N THR A 4 -5.65 3.88 -27.58
CA THR A 4 -4.81 2.74 -27.29
C THR A 4 -3.43 3.31 -26.96
N GLN A 5 -3.14 3.45 -25.67
CA GLN A 5 -1.79 3.77 -25.23
C GLN A 5 -0.94 2.57 -25.68
N SER A 6 0.07 2.86 -26.51
CA SER A 6 1.03 1.84 -26.92
C SER A 6 1.67 1.26 -25.66
N GLN A 7 1.43 -0.04 -25.42
CA GLN A 7 2.04 -0.74 -24.31
C GLN A 7 3.57 -0.58 -24.41
N PRO A 8 4.24 -0.29 -23.27
CA PRO A 8 5.71 -0.20 -23.26
C PRO A 8 6.30 -1.52 -23.76
N LYS A 9 7.16 -1.48 -24.75
CA LYS A 9 7.66 -2.65 -25.49
C LYS A 9 8.40 -3.71 -24.66
N ASN A 10 8.77 -3.40 -23.41
CA ASN A 10 9.62 -4.24 -22.57
C ASN A 10 8.98 -4.64 -21.23
N TRP A 11 7.69 -4.35 -21.03
CA TRP A 11 6.98 -4.73 -19.83
C TRP A 11 6.44 -6.15 -19.96
N GLN A 12 6.42 -6.90 -18.86
CA GLN A 12 6.01 -8.30 -18.81
C GLN A 12 4.71 -8.46 -18.03
N GLU A 13 3.85 -9.35 -18.50
CA GLU A 13 2.69 -9.78 -17.75
C GLU A 13 3.12 -10.61 -16.54
N MET A 14 2.76 -10.17 -15.37
CA MET A 14 3.03 -10.86 -14.10
C MET A 14 1.84 -10.71 -13.17
N LYS A 15 1.62 -11.71 -12.30
CA LYS A 15 0.67 -11.57 -11.21
C LYS A 15 1.19 -10.59 -10.18
N LEU A 16 0.30 -9.79 -9.58
CA LEU A 16 0.67 -8.88 -8.49
C LEU A 16 1.40 -9.61 -7.35
N GLY A 17 0.96 -10.83 -7.02
CA GLY A 17 1.59 -11.65 -5.98
C GLY A 17 3.03 -12.08 -6.26
N GLU A 18 3.53 -11.92 -7.48
CA GLU A 18 4.94 -12.18 -7.81
C GLU A 18 5.86 -11.03 -7.43
N ILE A 19 5.33 -9.78 -7.38
CA ILE A 19 6.12 -8.59 -7.00
C ILE A 19 5.85 -8.11 -5.58
N ALA A 20 4.75 -8.52 -4.96
CA ALA A 20 4.36 -8.09 -3.62
C ALA A 20 3.49 -9.15 -2.92
N GLN A 21 3.62 -9.24 -1.61
CA GLN A 21 2.87 -10.19 -0.77
C GLN A 21 2.23 -9.50 0.44
N ASP A 22 1.09 -10.01 0.91
CA ASP A 22 0.39 -9.57 2.11
C ASP A 22 0.97 -10.29 3.34
N ILE A 23 1.55 -9.52 4.25
CA ILE A 23 2.09 -10.02 5.52
C ILE A 23 0.96 -10.08 6.55
N ARG A 24 0.82 -11.23 7.19
CA ARG A 24 -0.30 -11.50 8.12
C ARG A 24 0.16 -11.85 9.52
N GLU A 25 1.29 -11.31 9.93
CA GLU A 25 1.75 -11.42 11.30
C GLU A 25 0.82 -10.63 12.23
N LEU A 26 0.28 -11.30 13.25
CA LEU A 26 -0.67 -10.72 14.19
C LEU A 26 0.00 -10.31 15.49
N TYR A 27 -0.53 -9.29 16.12
CA TYR A 27 -0.12 -8.75 17.39
C TYR A 27 -1.32 -8.51 18.29
N GLU A 28 -1.28 -9.03 19.50
CA GLU A 28 -2.28 -8.74 20.54
C GLU A 28 -1.75 -7.60 21.43
N PRO A 29 -2.42 -6.44 21.43
CA PRO A 29 -1.99 -5.29 22.22
C PRO A 29 -1.96 -5.62 23.72
N THR A 30 -0.88 -5.22 24.38
CA THR A 30 -0.74 -5.30 25.84
C THR A 30 -0.41 -3.93 26.40
N LYS A 31 -0.79 -3.68 27.66
CA LYS A 31 -0.42 -2.45 28.37
C LYS A 31 1.08 -2.39 28.76
N LYS A 32 1.78 -3.53 28.62
CA LYS A 32 3.19 -3.66 29.02
C LYS A 32 4.17 -3.30 27.89
N GLU A 33 3.75 -3.43 26.66
CA GLU A 33 4.54 -3.13 25.47
C GLU A 33 3.82 -2.12 24.62
N GLU A 34 4.47 -1.02 24.31
CA GLU A 34 3.91 0.03 23.46
C GLU A 34 4.63 0.03 22.11
N LYS A 35 3.86 -0.09 21.04
CA LYS A 35 4.35 0.00 19.65
C LYS A 35 3.66 1.17 18.94
N PRO A 36 4.35 1.83 17.98
CA PRO A 36 3.68 2.75 17.08
C PRO A 36 2.50 2.07 16.38
N TYR A 37 1.35 2.73 16.37
CA TYR A 37 0.12 2.21 15.78
C TYR A 37 -0.35 3.09 14.62
N ILE A 38 -0.70 2.46 13.51
CA ILE A 38 -1.33 3.11 12.37
C ILE A 38 -2.73 2.55 12.16
N GLY A 39 -3.74 3.40 12.34
CA GLY A 39 -5.11 3.14 11.92
C GLY A 39 -5.40 3.83 10.58
N LEU A 40 -6.58 3.56 10.00
CA LEU A 40 -7.01 4.24 8.78
C LEU A 40 -7.10 5.76 8.96
N GLU A 41 -7.41 6.23 10.17
CA GLU A 41 -7.46 7.64 10.56
C GLU A 41 -6.11 8.35 10.44
N HIS A 42 -5.02 7.62 10.55
CA HIS A 42 -3.66 8.15 10.47
C HIS A 42 -3.09 8.23 9.06
N ILE A 43 -3.76 7.64 8.06
CA ILE A 43 -3.32 7.69 6.66
C ILE A 43 -4.17 8.73 5.93
N GLU A 44 -3.53 9.76 5.41
CA GLU A 44 -4.20 10.76 4.61
C GLU A 44 -4.71 10.18 3.28
N GLN A 45 -5.83 10.73 2.82
CA GLN A 45 -6.39 10.33 1.52
C GLN A 45 -5.56 10.95 0.39
N GLN A 46 -5.17 10.12 -0.58
CA GLN A 46 -4.53 10.53 -1.85
C GLN A 46 -3.12 11.13 -1.79
N THR A 47 -2.57 11.40 -0.60
CA THR A 47 -1.26 12.08 -0.45
C THR A 47 -0.09 11.14 -0.18
N LEU A 48 -0.34 9.88 0.16
CA LEU A 48 0.64 8.87 0.61
C LEU A 48 1.32 9.22 1.95
N GLN A 49 0.78 10.20 2.67
CA GLN A 49 1.34 10.73 3.92
C GLN A 49 0.63 10.18 5.15
N LEU A 50 1.31 10.24 6.28
CA LEU A 50 0.70 10.03 7.59
C LEU A 50 0.32 11.39 8.19
N SER A 51 -0.91 11.50 8.71
CA SER A 51 -1.39 12.64 9.49
C SER A 51 -1.08 12.50 10.99
N GLY A 52 -0.65 11.31 11.43
CA GLY A 52 -0.32 11.04 12.81
C GLY A 52 0.08 9.58 13.04
N ILE A 53 0.43 9.27 14.28
CA ILE A 53 0.79 7.92 14.73
C ILE A 53 0.15 7.75 16.11
N GLY A 54 -0.62 6.68 16.30
CA GLY A 54 -1.18 6.30 17.59
C GLY A 54 -0.27 5.36 18.37
N ARG A 55 -0.80 4.80 19.45
CA ARG A 55 -0.11 3.85 20.34
C ARG A 55 -0.88 2.54 20.41
N SER A 56 -0.18 1.43 20.37
CA SER A 56 -0.84 0.11 20.48
C SER A 56 -1.54 -0.08 21.81
N SER A 57 -1.02 0.52 22.89
CA SER A 57 -1.60 0.48 24.23
C SER A 57 -2.99 1.14 24.36
N GLU A 58 -3.36 2.00 23.41
CA GLU A 58 -4.68 2.64 23.33
C GLU A 58 -5.71 1.79 22.58
N THR A 59 -5.30 0.64 22.07
CA THR A 59 -6.15 -0.27 21.30
C THR A 59 -6.37 -1.59 22.03
N GLN A 60 -7.49 -2.27 21.78
CA GLN A 60 -7.85 -3.53 22.42
C GLN A 60 -7.94 -4.71 21.46
N SER A 61 -8.18 -4.45 20.19
CA SER A 61 -8.33 -5.51 19.18
C SER A 61 -6.98 -5.91 18.57
N THR A 62 -6.90 -7.15 18.09
CA THR A 62 -5.78 -7.67 17.32
C THR A 62 -5.32 -6.70 16.24
N LYS A 63 -4.02 -6.59 16.05
CA LYS A 63 -3.36 -5.75 15.04
C LYS A 63 -2.53 -6.61 14.10
N LYS A 64 -2.08 -6.02 13.01
CA LYS A 64 -1.05 -6.61 12.14
C LYS A 64 0.29 -5.94 12.39
N VAL A 65 1.37 -6.72 12.34
CA VAL A 65 2.73 -6.21 12.42
C VAL A 65 3.19 -5.73 11.05
N PHE A 66 3.89 -4.61 11.00
CA PHE A 66 4.60 -4.14 9.81
C PHE A 66 6.02 -3.73 10.15
N ASN A 67 6.91 -3.85 9.17
CA ASN A 67 8.30 -3.40 9.26
C ASN A 67 8.48 -2.12 8.45
N ALA A 68 9.54 -1.37 8.77
CA ALA A 68 9.96 -0.23 7.96
C ALA A 68 10.10 -0.63 6.48
N GLY A 69 9.49 0.14 5.58
CA GLY A 69 9.49 -0.14 4.15
C GLY A 69 8.35 -1.06 3.66
N ASP A 70 7.54 -1.62 4.55
CA ASP A 70 6.29 -2.24 4.14
C ASP A 70 5.29 -1.16 3.68
N ILE A 71 4.46 -1.51 2.71
CA ILE A 71 3.43 -0.63 2.19
C ILE A 71 2.13 -0.94 2.91
N LEU A 72 1.53 0.06 3.53
CA LEU A 72 0.25 -0.03 4.20
C LEU A 72 -0.85 0.46 3.27
N PHE A 73 -1.76 -0.43 2.89
CA PHE A 73 -2.89 -0.16 2.02
C PHE A 73 -4.21 -0.34 2.77
N GLY A 74 -4.98 0.73 2.90
CA GLY A 74 -6.31 0.69 3.49
C GLY A 74 -7.27 -0.10 2.63
N THR A 75 -7.65 -1.31 3.08
CA THR A 75 -8.56 -2.20 2.34
C THR A 75 -10.02 -1.81 2.51
N LEU A 76 -10.40 -1.27 3.67
CA LEU A 76 -11.74 -0.76 3.91
C LEU A 76 -11.96 0.53 3.12
N ARG A 77 -12.96 0.54 2.26
CA ARG A 77 -13.29 1.66 1.37
C ARG A 77 -12.05 2.10 0.57
N SER A 78 -11.46 1.18 -0.16
CA SER A 78 -10.20 1.35 -0.91
C SER A 78 -10.20 2.57 -1.85
N TYR A 79 -11.39 3.04 -2.29
CA TYR A 79 -11.55 4.26 -3.08
C TYR A 79 -11.07 5.55 -2.39
N PHE A 80 -10.88 5.54 -1.07
CA PHE A 80 -10.21 6.66 -0.37
C PHE A 80 -8.71 6.74 -0.63
N ARG A 81 -8.13 5.73 -1.28
CA ARG A 81 -6.72 5.69 -1.67
C ARG A 81 -5.78 6.00 -0.50
N LYS A 82 -5.99 5.32 0.61
CA LYS A 82 -5.15 5.41 1.79
C LYS A 82 -3.97 4.46 1.66
N VAL A 83 -2.83 4.98 1.26
CA VAL A 83 -1.59 4.22 1.05
C VAL A 83 -0.43 4.98 1.69
N THR A 84 0.45 4.29 2.40
CA THR A 84 1.67 4.88 2.94
C THR A 84 2.78 3.83 3.05
N MET A 85 4.01 4.26 3.21
CA MET A 85 5.18 3.39 3.42
C MET A 85 6.03 3.94 4.57
N PRO A 86 5.74 3.53 5.83
CA PRO A 86 6.45 4.03 7.00
C PRO A 86 7.92 3.66 6.97
N LYS A 87 8.76 4.53 7.56
CA LYS A 87 10.22 4.30 7.73
C LYS A 87 10.55 3.75 9.13
N PHE A 88 9.57 3.17 9.81
CA PHE A 88 9.68 2.61 11.16
C PHE A 88 8.84 1.34 11.27
N ASP A 89 9.15 0.50 12.26
CA ASP A 89 8.40 -0.70 12.58
C ASP A 89 7.21 -0.36 13.48
N GLY A 90 6.12 -1.12 13.36
CA GLY A 90 4.95 -0.90 14.18
C GLY A 90 3.84 -1.92 13.97
N VAL A 91 2.65 -1.53 14.39
CA VAL A 91 1.43 -2.32 14.20
C VAL A 91 0.34 -1.46 13.54
N CYS A 92 -0.56 -2.10 12.80
CA CYS A 92 -1.64 -1.39 12.12
C CYS A 92 -2.98 -2.09 12.29
N SER A 93 -4.05 -1.38 11.95
CA SER A 93 -5.41 -1.92 11.91
C SER A 93 -5.51 -3.14 10.99
N THR A 94 -6.37 -4.09 11.33
CA THR A 94 -6.68 -5.24 10.46
C THR A 94 -7.38 -4.85 9.16
N ASP A 95 -7.93 -3.64 9.06
CA ASP A 95 -8.49 -3.06 7.83
C ASP A 95 -7.41 -2.47 6.89
N ILE A 96 -6.15 -2.65 7.24
CA ILE A 96 -4.98 -2.29 6.44
C ILE A 96 -4.28 -3.59 5.99
N ALA A 97 -3.99 -3.72 4.70
CA ALA A 97 -3.09 -4.74 4.18
C ALA A 97 -1.64 -4.29 4.37
N VAL A 98 -0.80 -5.18 4.89
CA VAL A 98 0.63 -4.97 5.02
C VAL A 98 1.30 -5.62 3.82
N ILE A 99 1.75 -4.83 2.86
CA ILE A 99 2.25 -5.30 1.59
C ILE A 99 3.76 -5.16 1.56
N ARG A 100 4.44 -6.28 1.43
CA ARG A 100 5.90 -6.35 1.35
C ARG A 100 6.32 -6.69 -0.08
N PRO A 101 7.17 -5.87 -0.71
CA PRO A 101 7.75 -6.21 -2.00
C PRO A 101 8.54 -7.52 -1.92
N THR A 102 8.46 -8.33 -2.96
CA THR A 102 9.32 -9.51 -3.13
C THR A 102 10.65 -9.11 -3.77
N GLU A 103 11.53 -10.06 -4.01
CA GLU A 103 12.78 -9.85 -4.76
C GLU A 103 12.56 -9.32 -6.19
N LYS A 104 11.35 -9.49 -6.76
CA LYS A 104 10.96 -9.00 -8.09
C LYS A 104 10.29 -7.63 -8.07
N GLY A 105 10.02 -7.06 -6.89
CA GLY A 105 9.33 -5.79 -6.71
C GLY A 105 10.21 -4.73 -6.03
N ASN A 106 10.32 -3.55 -6.64
CA ASN A 106 10.94 -2.40 -5.97
C ASN A 106 9.92 -1.71 -5.05
N GLY A 107 10.27 -1.44 -3.80
CA GLY A 107 9.35 -0.89 -2.79
C GLY A 107 8.69 0.42 -3.19
N ASN A 108 9.46 1.38 -3.69
CA ASN A 108 8.93 2.67 -4.15
C ASN A 108 7.99 2.47 -5.34
N PHE A 109 8.40 1.68 -6.34
CA PHE A 109 7.56 1.38 -7.49
C PHE A 109 6.24 0.73 -7.06
N VAL A 110 6.28 -0.31 -6.21
CA VAL A 110 5.09 -1.01 -5.73
C VAL A 110 4.16 -0.07 -4.94
N LYS A 111 4.72 0.83 -4.12
CA LYS A 111 3.94 1.86 -3.42
C LYS A 111 3.13 2.70 -4.40
N TYR A 112 3.74 3.24 -5.43
CA TYR A 112 3.06 4.08 -6.41
C TYR A 112 2.12 3.28 -7.31
N PHE A 113 2.46 2.03 -7.62
CA PHE A 113 1.58 1.13 -8.37
C PHE A 113 0.27 0.89 -7.60
N ILE A 114 0.34 0.56 -6.30
CA ILE A 114 -0.84 0.35 -5.45
C ILE A 114 -1.63 1.66 -5.26
N ALA A 115 -0.96 2.79 -5.25
CA ALA A 115 -1.59 4.09 -5.08
C ALA A 115 -2.14 4.68 -6.40
N ASN A 116 -1.90 4.08 -7.57
CA ASN A 116 -2.43 4.62 -8.80
C ASN A 116 -3.94 4.41 -8.93
N GLN A 117 -4.60 5.26 -9.72
CA GLN A 117 -6.06 5.25 -9.83
C GLN A 117 -6.59 3.96 -10.44
N GLU A 118 -5.92 3.39 -11.43
CA GLU A 118 -6.35 2.16 -12.09
C GLU A 118 -6.37 0.97 -11.10
N PHE A 119 -5.32 0.84 -10.27
CA PHE A 119 -5.30 -0.18 -9.23
C PHE A 119 -6.40 0.05 -8.18
N ILE A 120 -6.59 1.28 -7.73
CA ILE A 120 -7.62 1.65 -6.75
C ILE A 120 -9.03 1.34 -7.28
N ASP A 121 -9.31 1.68 -8.53
CA ASP A 121 -10.59 1.39 -9.17
C ASP A 121 -10.82 -0.11 -9.27
N HIS A 122 -9.80 -0.87 -9.67
CA HIS A 122 -9.86 -2.31 -9.72
C HIS A 122 -10.10 -2.94 -8.34
N ALA A 123 -9.33 -2.52 -7.33
CA ALA A 123 -9.50 -2.98 -5.96
C ALA A 123 -10.87 -2.65 -5.38
N SER A 124 -11.44 -1.50 -5.73
CA SER A 124 -12.76 -1.07 -5.32
C SER A 124 -13.87 -1.91 -5.99
N ASN A 125 -13.72 -2.19 -7.28
CA ASN A 125 -14.69 -2.99 -8.05
C ASN A 125 -14.78 -4.44 -7.57
N ILE A 126 -13.68 -5.04 -7.09
CA ILE A 126 -13.66 -6.40 -6.54
C ILE A 126 -13.90 -6.43 -5.03
N SER A 127 -14.19 -5.30 -4.41
CA SER A 127 -14.48 -5.23 -2.99
C SER A 127 -15.82 -5.90 -2.67
N SER A 128 -15.88 -6.57 -1.54
CA SER A 128 -17.10 -7.21 -1.02
C SER A 128 -17.69 -6.41 0.14
N GLY A 129 -19.01 -6.49 0.26
CA GLY A 129 -19.78 -5.81 1.31
C GLY A 129 -20.42 -4.51 0.82
N THR A 130 -21.66 -4.23 1.28
CA THR A 130 -22.45 -3.09 0.83
C THR A 130 -22.19 -1.83 1.62
N ARG A 131 -22.06 -1.94 2.96
CA ARG A 131 -21.83 -0.80 3.87
C ARG A 131 -20.35 -0.57 4.18
N MET A 132 -19.58 -1.65 4.22
CA MET A 132 -18.16 -1.64 4.58
C MET A 132 -17.37 -2.48 3.56
N PRO A 133 -17.29 -2.05 2.28
CA PRO A 133 -16.60 -2.80 1.25
C PRO A 133 -15.11 -2.88 1.56
N ARG A 134 -14.54 -4.08 1.43
CA ARG A 134 -13.12 -4.36 1.65
C ARG A 134 -12.49 -4.97 0.43
N ALA A 135 -11.39 -4.41 -0.03
CA ALA A 135 -10.56 -5.02 -1.06
C ALA A 135 -9.98 -6.34 -0.54
N ASN A 136 -10.01 -7.37 -1.37
CA ASN A 136 -9.55 -8.71 -1.02
C ASN A 136 -8.20 -9.02 -1.68
N TRP A 137 -7.13 -9.02 -0.89
CA TRP A 137 -5.78 -9.31 -1.39
C TRP A 137 -5.67 -10.72 -2.01
N LYS A 138 -6.44 -11.71 -1.54
CA LYS A 138 -6.43 -13.05 -2.12
C LYS A 138 -6.86 -13.05 -3.59
N ILE A 139 -7.70 -12.09 -3.98
CA ILE A 139 -8.12 -11.91 -5.38
C ILE A 139 -7.11 -11.01 -6.11
N LEU A 140 -6.70 -9.90 -5.49
CA LEU A 140 -5.77 -8.93 -6.07
C LEU A 140 -4.43 -9.56 -6.47
N LYS A 141 -3.87 -10.42 -5.63
CA LYS A 141 -2.57 -11.07 -5.89
C LYS A 141 -2.54 -11.90 -7.18
N ASP A 142 -3.68 -12.45 -7.60
CA ASP A 142 -3.80 -13.29 -8.79
C ASP A 142 -4.11 -12.49 -10.06
N GLN A 143 -4.35 -11.18 -9.94
CA GLN A 143 -4.55 -10.31 -11.08
C GLN A 143 -3.24 -10.08 -11.84
N VAL A 144 -3.33 -10.17 -13.16
CA VAL A 144 -2.19 -9.97 -14.07
C VAL A 144 -2.11 -8.51 -14.47
N TRP A 145 -0.92 -7.95 -14.36
CA TRP A 145 -0.59 -6.58 -14.72
C TRP A 145 0.69 -6.57 -15.56
N LEU A 146 0.90 -5.48 -16.27
CA LEU A 146 2.17 -5.24 -16.97
C LEU A 146 3.15 -4.56 -16.01
N PHE A 147 4.31 -5.19 -15.81
CA PHE A 147 5.39 -4.66 -14.97
C PHE A 147 6.70 -4.54 -15.73
N PRO A 148 7.44 -3.44 -15.51
CA PRO A 148 8.79 -3.31 -16.03
C PRO A 148 9.76 -4.23 -15.29
N LYS A 149 10.97 -4.40 -15.85
CA LYS A 149 12.06 -5.08 -15.15
C LYS A 149 12.44 -4.34 -13.86
N LEU A 150 13.02 -5.05 -12.90
CA LEU A 150 13.34 -4.50 -11.56
C LEU A 150 14.21 -3.22 -11.63
N THR A 151 15.17 -3.15 -12.54
CA THR A 151 16.01 -1.95 -12.74
C THR A 151 15.19 -0.74 -13.20
N GLU A 152 14.22 -0.94 -14.07
CA GLU A 152 13.32 0.10 -14.55
C GLU A 152 12.29 0.49 -13.46
N GLN A 153 11.77 -0.49 -12.69
CA GLN A 153 10.94 -0.23 -11.53
C GLN A 153 11.65 0.71 -10.54
N LYS A 154 12.93 0.46 -10.27
CA LYS A 154 13.75 1.29 -9.39
C LYS A 154 13.85 2.72 -9.94
N GLY A 155 14.18 2.89 -11.22
CA GLY A 155 14.26 4.22 -11.83
C GLY A 155 12.93 4.99 -11.76
N ILE A 156 11.81 4.33 -12.06
CA ILE A 156 10.48 4.94 -11.95
C ILE A 156 10.17 5.32 -10.50
N GLY A 157 10.42 4.41 -9.56
CA GLY A 157 10.19 4.65 -8.14
C GLY A 157 11.01 5.84 -7.60
N ASP A 158 12.29 5.92 -7.95
CA ASP A 158 13.19 7.00 -7.52
C ASP A 158 12.73 8.37 -8.06
N VAL A 159 12.28 8.44 -9.31
CA VAL A 159 11.73 9.66 -9.91
C VAL A 159 10.47 10.11 -9.18
N LEU A 160 9.54 9.19 -8.92
CA LEU A 160 8.28 9.51 -8.23
C LEU A 160 8.51 9.97 -6.78
N VAL A 161 9.45 9.36 -6.07
CA VAL A 161 9.87 9.82 -4.72
C VAL A 161 10.40 11.24 -4.79
N ALA A 162 11.26 11.55 -5.76
CA ALA A 162 11.81 12.90 -5.91
C ALA A 162 10.71 13.95 -6.14
N TYR A 163 9.66 13.62 -6.91
CA TYR A 163 8.50 14.52 -7.08
C TYR A 163 7.69 14.68 -5.79
N ASP A 164 7.45 13.60 -5.02
CA ASP A 164 6.75 13.69 -3.74
C ASP A 164 7.53 14.60 -2.76
N ASP A 165 8.85 14.42 -2.67
CA ASP A 165 9.71 15.25 -1.82
C ASP A 165 9.65 16.74 -2.22
N LEU A 166 9.61 17.05 -3.51
CA LEU A 166 9.44 18.42 -4.01
C LEU A 166 8.08 19.00 -3.64
N ILE A 167 7.00 18.23 -3.77
CA ILE A 167 5.65 18.66 -3.39
C ILE A 167 5.59 18.93 -1.88
N GLU A 168 6.13 18.02 -1.07
CA GLU A 168 6.14 18.17 0.38
C GLU A 168 6.92 19.41 0.83
N ASN A 169 8.08 19.68 0.22
CA ASN A 169 8.89 20.84 0.54
C ASN A 169 8.22 22.16 0.11
N ASN A 170 7.40 22.15 -0.92
CA ASN A 170 6.68 23.35 -1.38
C ASN A 170 5.37 23.62 -0.63
N THR A 171 4.89 22.67 0.18
CA THR A 171 3.64 22.79 0.96
C THR A 171 3.88 23.16 2.42
N ARG A 172 5.14 23.23 2.86
CA ARG A 172 5.57 23.74 4.17
C ARG A 172 5.88 25.25 4.07
#